data_c03d063e0d0ca710354093464bd0a93c
#
_entry.id   c03d063e0d0ca710354093464bd0a93c
#
_cell.length_a   1.000
_cell.length_b   1.000
_cell.length_c   1.000
_cell.angle_alpha   90.00
_cell.angle_beta   90.00
_cell.angle_gamma   90.00
#
_symmetry.space_group_name_H-M   'P 1'
#
loop_
_entity.id
_entity.type
_entity.pdbx_description
1 polymer ?
#
loop_
_entity_poly.entity_id
_entity_poly.type
_entity_poly.pdbx_seq_one_letter_code
_entity_poly.pdbx_strand_id
1 'polypeptide(L)'
;MKLLKKTGILLALAAGFFAPKALAEITVYNVNAIHELFSENELAAKKIFHNKKALVFGRVDKVDDENVIIEGDSEFGRLFCRYGSQDLNKVLALREDSKVKVRGTLEISWAPWGMFLNMYDCRVI
;
A
#
# COMPACT_ATOMS: atom_id res chain seq x y z
N MET A 1 18.94 -1.59 12.45
CA MET A 1 18.39 -1.59 12.16
C MET A 1 17.36 -1.92 12.55
N LYS A 2 16.95 -1.93 12.86
CA LYS A 2 15.94 -2.23 13.23
C LYS A 2 15.02 -2.28 12.30
N LEU A 3 15.20 -1.96 11.41
CA LEU A 3 14.30 -1.80 10.52
C LEU A 3 13.77 -3.00 10.29
N LEU A 4 14.44 -3.84 10.27
CA LEU A 4 13.93 -4.94 9.94
C LEU A 4 13.02 -5.36 10.77
N LYS A 5 13.24 -5.16 11.78
CA LYS A 5 12.42 -5.69 12.54
C LYS A 5 11.18 -5.33 12.23
N LYS A 6 11.02 -4.32 11.98
CA LYS A 6 9.76 -3.96 11.82
C LYS A 6 9.35 -4.51 10.72
N THR A 7 9.91 -5.26 10.27
CA THR A 7 9.43 -5.56 9.16
C THR A 7 9.01 -6.80 9.10
N GLY A 8 8.19 -7.16 9.71
CA GLY A 8 7.66 -8.39 9.52
C GLY A 8 7.46 -8.58 8.10
N ILE A 9 7.55 -7.59 7.44
CA ILE A 9 7.42 -7.63 6.10
C ILE A 9 8.29 -8.58 5.50
N LEU A 10 9.43 -8.61 5.91
CA LEU A 10 10.31 -9.44 5.29
C LEU A 10 9.93 -10.82 5.40
N LEU A 11 9.21 -11.13 6.34
CA LEU A 11 8.81 -12.43 6.46
C LEU A 11 7.95 -12.84 5.40
N ALA A 12 7.13 -12.01 5.02
CA ALA A 12 6.19 -12.34 4.00
C ALA A 12 6.98 -12.79 2.82
N LEU A 13 8.15 -12.28 2.71
CA LEU A 13 8.89 -12.60 1.60
C LEU A 13 9.32 -13.98 1.65
N ALA A 14 9.69 -14.39 2.74
CA ALA A 14 10.21 -15.69 2.85
C ALA A 14 9.18 -16.64 2.37
N ALA A 15 8.01 -16.36 2.63
CA ALA A 15 6.99 -17.26 2.23
C ALA A 15 6.99 -17.35 0.74
N GLY A 16 7.25 -16.31 0.16
CA GLY A 16 7.16 -16.31 -1.28
C GLY A 16 8.12 -17.26 -1.87
N PHE A 17 9.06 -17.74 -1.12
CA PHE A 17 9.96 -18.56 -1.57
C PHE A 17 9.37 -19.76 -2.09
N PHE A 18 8.62 -20.39 -1.41
CA PHE A 18 8.16 -21.61 -1.84
C PHE A 18 7.05 -21.49 -2.79
N ALA A 19 6.45 -20.48 -2.82
CA ALA A 19 5.35 -20.38 -3.65
C ALA A 19 5.85 -19.77 -4.83
N PRO A 20 6.32 -20.41 -5.61
CA PRO A 20 6.84 -19.92 -6.71
C PRO A 20 6.06 -18.89 -7.23
N LYS A 21 6.31 -18.36 -7.70
CA LYS A 21 5.67 -17.51 -8.34
C LYS A 21 4.72 -16.90 -7.81
N ALA A 22 4.59 -17.22 -7.23
CA ALA A 22 3.64 -16.89 -6.87
C ALA A 22 3.08 -15.73 -6.70
N LEU A 23 3.08 -15.17 -6.85
CA LEU A 23 2.26 -14.23 -6.71
C LEU A 23 2.00 -14.04 -5.37
N ALA A 24 2.77 -14.23 -4.52
CA ALA A 24 2.54 -14.02 -3.20
C ALA A 24 2.12 -12.62 -3.03
N GLU A 25 1.05 -12.42 -2.38
CA GLU A 25 0.57 -11.09 -2.12
C GLU A 25 1.28 -10.58 -0.87
N ILE A 26 1.70 -9.37 -0.89
CA ILE A 26 2.35 -8.76 0.25
C ILE A 26 1.29 -8.14 1.14
N THR A 27 1.38 -8.30 2.44
CA THR A 27 0.45 -7.65 3.37
C THR A 27 1.15 -6.46 4.01
N VAL A 28 0.53 -5.30 3.91
CA VAL A 28 1.07 -4.07 4.46
C VAL A 28 0.12 -3.59 5.52
N TYR A 29 0.54 -3.62 6.78
CA TYR A 29 -0.32 -3.21 7.87
C TYR A 29 -0.26 -1.71 8.17
N ASN A 30 0.74 -1.02 7.65
CA ASN A 30 0.86 0.41 7.86
C ASN A 30 1.56 1.01 6.64
N VAL A 31 0.85 1.88 5.94
CA VAL A 31 1.38 2.50 4.72
C VAL A 31 2.68 3.24 5.00
N ASN A 32 2.86 3.76 6.21
CA ASN A 32 4.07 4.51 6.52
C ASN A 32 5.31 3.63 6.41
N ALA A 33 5.19 2.33 6.58
CA ALA A 33 6.35 1.45 6.49
C ALA A 33 6.97 1.50 5.09
N ILE A 34 6.15 1.67 4.06
CA ILE A 34 6.67 1.75 2.71
C ILE A 34 7.42 3.06 2.54
N HIS A 35 6.87 4.16 3.05
CA HIS A 35 7.51 5.45 2.93
C HIS A 35 8.82 5.48 3.72
N GLU A 36 8.83 4.86 4.88
CA GLU A 36 10.04 4.82 5.70
C GLU A 36 11.14 4.04 5.00
N LEU A 37 10.80 2.90 4.45
CA LEU A 37 11.81 2.11 3.77
C LEU A 37 12.31 2.84 2.54
N PHE A 38 11.43 3.51 1.81
CA PHE A 38 11.85 4.25 0.64
C PHE A 38 12.84 5.35 1.03
N SER A 39 12.60 6.02 2.14
CA SER A 39 13.49 7.08 2.56
C SER A 39 14.85 6.54 3.02
N GLU A 40 14.88 5.36 3.57
CA GLU A 40 16.14 4.76 4.03
C GLU A 40 16.86 4.01 2.91
N ASN A 41 16.15 3.39 2.04
CA ASN A 41 16.75 2.59 0.98
C ASN A 41 15.77 2.49 -0.19
N GLU A 42 15.86 3.45 -1.09
CA GLU A 42 14.95 3.54 -2.21
C GLU A 42 14.96 2.27 -3.05
N LEU A 43 16.12 1.70 -3.29
CA LEU A 43 16.21 0.52 -4.12
C LEU A 43 15.52 -0.67 -3.46
N ALA A 44 15.69 -0.82 -2.17
CA ALA A 44 15.04 -1.91 -1.47
C ALA A 44 13.54 -1.75 -1.50
N ALA A 45 13.05 -0.54 -1.31
CA ALA A 45 11.61 -0.29 -1.33
C ALA A 45 11.04 -0.63 -2.69
N LYS A 46 11.71 -0.26 -3.74
CA LYS A 46 11.23 -0.57 -5.07
C LYS A 46 11.23 -2.06 -5.31
N LYS A 47 12.25 -2.76 -4.88
CA LYS A 47 12.30 -4.18 -5.11
C LYS A 47 11.24 -4.92 -4.33
N ILE A 48 10.93 -4.49 -3.15
CA ILE A 48 9.95 -5.18 -2.32
C ILE A 48 8.52 -4.84 -2.73
N PHE A 49 8.26 -3.59 -3.06
CA PHE A 49 6.88 -3.14 -3.20
C PHE A 49 6.44 -2.75 -4.62
N HIS A 50 7.35 -2.28 -5.45
CA HIS A 50 6.94 -1.73 -6.74
C HIS A 50 6.44 -2.83 -7.67
N ASN A 51 5.27 -2.61 -8.25
CA ASN A 51 4.62 -3.55 -9.16
C ASN A 51 4.28 -4.88 -8.49
N LYS A 52 4.05 -4.88 -7.19
CA LYS A 52 3.69 -6.10 -6.49
C LYS A 52 2.25 -6.05 -6.04
N LYS A 53 1.61 -7.20 -6.01
CA LYS A 53 0.26 -7.27 -5.51
C LYS A 53 0.31 -7.18 -4.01
N ALA A 54 -0.59 -6.43 -3.43
CA ALA A 54 -0.57 -6.19 -2.00
C ALA A 54 -1.94 -6.04 -1.40
N LEU A 55 -2.06 -6.44 -0.15
CA LEU A 55 -3.22 -6.19 0.65
C LEU A 55 -2.79 -5.15 1.66
N VAL A 56 -3.43 -4.00 1.69
CA VAL A 56 -3.00 -2.88 2.50
C VAL A 56 -4.09 -2.47 3.47
N PHE A 57 -3.71 -2.29 4.74
CA PHE A 57 -4.60 -1.84 5.77
C PHE A 57 -4.29 -0.38 6.10
N GLY A 58 -5.31 0.41 6.38
CA GLY A 58 -5.09 1.79 6.76
C GLY A 58 -6.38 2.47 7.15
N ARG A 59 -6.36 3.78 7.19
CA ARG A 59 -7.54 4.56 7.50
C ARG A 59 -7.86 5.45 6.32
N VAL A 60 -9.11 5.73 6.11
CA VAL A 60 -9.53 6.61 5.04
C VAL A 60 -9.19 8.04 5.38
N ASP A 61 -8.38 8.68 4.56
CA ASP A 61 -8.10 10.09 4.71
C ASP A 61 -9.16 10.87 3.94
N LYS A 62 -9.46 10.44 2.73
CA LYS A 62 -10.35 11.15 1.89
C LYS A 62 -10.81 10.26 0.75
N VAL A 63 -11.97 10.51 0.20
CA VAL A 63 -12.46 9.81 -0.98
C VAL A 63 -12.83 10.85 -2.03
N ASP A 64 -12.37 10.67 -3.24
CA ASP A 64 -12.79 11.53 -4.33
C ASP A 64 -13.29 10.67 -5.49
N ASP A 65 -13.52 11.25 -6.64
CA ASP A 65 -14.15 10.52 -7.74
C ASP A 65 -13.20 9.54 -8.44
N GLU A 66 -11.97 9.49 -8.06
CA GLU A 66 -11.02 8.55 -8.64
C GLU A 66 -10.35 7.68 -7.62
N ASN A 67 -10.15 8.18 -6.42
CA ASN A 67 -9.33 7.50 -5.44
C ASN A 67 -9.93 7.42 -4.07
N VAL A 68 -9.57 6.36 -3.36
CA VAL A 68 -9.71 6.33 -1.93
C VAL A 68 -8.29 6.60 -1.42
N ILE A 69 -8.11 7.66 -0.67
CA ILE A 69 -6.79 8.02 -0.17
C ILE A 69 -6.65 7.46 1.23
N ILE A 70 -5.66 6.61 1.42
CA ILE A 70 -5.46 5.87 2.64
C ILE A 70 -4.22 6.34 3.34
N GLU A 71 -4.30 6.57 4.63
CA GLU A 71 -3.14 6.98 5.41
C GLU A 71 -2.80 5.92 6.43
N GLY A 72 -1.56 5.95 6.89
CA GLY A 72 -1.09 5.07 7.93
C GLY A 72 -1.15 5.79 9.26
N ASP A 73 -0.25 5.45 10.17
CA ASP A 73 -0.22 6.05 11.48
C ASP A 73 0.23 7.49 11.49
N SER A 74 0.99 7.92 10.52
CA SER A 74 1.40 9.31 10.47
C SER A 74 0.79 9.93 9.24
N GLU A 75 0.72 11.24 9.22
CA GLU A 75 0.10 11.89 8.10
C GLU A 75 1.02 11.99 6.90
N PHE A 76 2.22 11.45 6.97
CA PHE A 76 3.09 11.57 5.85
C PHE A 76 2.92 10.47 4.81
N GLY A 77 2.49 9.33 5.14
CA GLY A 77 2.39 8.26 4.18
C GLY A 77 0.98 8.13 3.66
N ARG A 78 0.78 8.30 2.39
CA ARG A 78 -0.55 8.11 1.80
C ARG A 78 -0.47 7.18 0.63
N LEU A 79 -1.52 6.39 0.46
CA LEU A 79 -1.67 5.51 -0.67
C LEU A 79 -2.90 5.93 -1.44
N PHE A 80 -2.76 6.10 -2.74
CA PHE A 80 -3.87 6.47 -3.59
C PHE A 80 -4.43 5.22 -4.25
N CYS A 81 -5.56 4.74 -3.74
CA CYS A 81 -6.21 3.55 -4.27
C CYS A 81 -7.16 3.96 -5.37
N ARG A 82 -6.80 3.63 -6.62
CA ARG A 82 -7.65 3.98 -7.74
C ARG A 82 -8.67 2.88 -7.90
N TYR A 83 -9.88 3.14 -7.51
CA TYR A 83 -10.91 2.12 -7.50
C TYR A 83 -11.67 2.08 -8.83
N GLY A 84 -12.32 0.98 -9.10
CA GLY A 84 -13.12 0.84 -10.31
C GLY A 84 -14.59 0.96 -10.00
N SER A 85 -15.39 1.09 -11.01
CA SER A 85 -16.83 1.29 -10.84
C SER A 85 -17.50 0.14 -10.11
N GLN A 86 -16.91 -1.04 -10.15
CA GLN A 86 -17.52 -2.17 -9.48
C GLN A 86 -17.48 -2.01 -7.96
N ASP A 87 -16.65 -1.15 -7.44
CA ASP A 87 -16.57 -0.94 -6.01
C ASP A 87 -17.25 0.34 -5.55
N LEU A 88 -17.95 1.01 -6.44
CA LEU A 88 -18.53 2.29 -6.13
C LEU A 88 -19.41 2.26 -4.88
N ASN A 89 -20.23 1.24 -4.72
CA ASN A 89 -21.09 1.18 -3.56
C ASN A 89 -20.30 1.05 -2.27
N LYS A 90 -19.20 0.31 -2.30
CA LYS A 90 -18.38 0.17 -1.12
C LYS A 90 -17.71 1.49 -0.80
N VAL A 91 -17.26 2.18 -1.84
CA VAL A 91 -16.57 3.45 -1.68
C VAL A 91 -17.51 4.51 -1.11
N LEU A 92 -18.76 4.51 -1.57
CA LEU A 92 -19.72 5.49 -1.08
C LEU A 92 -20.03 5.30 0.41
N ALA A 93 -19.78 4.12 0.94
CA ALA A 93 -20.04 3.84 2.33
C ALA A 93 -18.86 4.18 3.23
N LEU A 94 -17.72 4.52 2.68
CA LEU A 94 -16.55 4.81 3.50
C LEU A 94 -16.68 6.16 4.19
N ARG A 95 -16.09 6.26 5.36
CA ARG A 95 -16.10 7.52 6.11
C ARG A 95 -14.68 7.88 6.48
N GLU A 96 -14.43 9.15 6.58
CA GLU A 96 -13.14 9.67 6.96
C GLU A 96 -12.72 9.04 8.28
N ASP A 97 -11.49 8.70 8.41
CA ASP A 97 -10.89 8.08 9.59
C ASP A 97 -11.35 6.65 9.88
N SER A 98 -12.20 6.08 9.04
CA SER A 98 -12.59 4.70 9.27
C SER A 98 -11.51 3.76 8.75
N LYS A 99 -11.44 2.58 9.30
CA LYS A 99 -10.46 1.60 8.86
C LYS A 99 -10.87 1.04 7.53
N VAL A 100 -9.91 0.75 6.71
CA VAL A 100 -10.18 0.24 5.38
C VAL A 100 -9.10 -0.75 5.00
N LYS A 101 -9.45 -1.67 4.13
CA LYS A 101 -8.52 -2.66 3.63
C LYS A 101 -8.69 -2.69 2.12
N VAL A 102 -7.60 -2.58 1.39
CA VAL A 102 -7.65 -2.57 -0.07
C VAL A 102 -6.66 -3.54 -0.64
N ARG A 103 -6.91 -4.01 -1.82
CA ARG A 103 -6.04 -4.97 -2.50
C ARG A 103 -5.81 -4.52 -3.92
N GLY A 104 -4.61 -4.57 -4.39
CA GLY A 104 -4.28 -4.18 -5.76
C GLY A 104 -2.79 -4.26 -6.02
N THR A 105 -2.35 -3.60 -7.07
CA THR A 105 -0.94 -3.59 -7.44
C THR A 105 -0.32 -2.26 -7.05
N LEU A 106 0.71 -2.32 -6.23
CA LEU A 106 1.38 -1.13 -5.77
C LEU A 106 2.27 -0.55 -6.85
N GLU A 107 2.35 0.77 -6.89
CA GLU A 107 3.29 1.42 -7.77
C GLU A 107 3.93 2.56 -7.01
N ILE A 108 5.25 2.63 -7.04
CA ILE A 108 5.98 3.72 -6.43
C ILE A 108 6.39 4.66 -7.54
N SER A 109 5.95 5.90 -7.47
CA SER A 109 6.30 6.92 -8.43
C SER A 109 7.12 7.98 -7.74
N TRP A 110 7.97 8.63 -8.48
CA TRP A 110 8.86 9.64 -7.93
C TRP A 110 8.60 11.00 -8.58
N ALA A 111 8.56 12.02 -7.78
CA ALA A 111 8.45 13.37 -8.29
C ALA A 111 9.47 14.23 -7.56
N PRO A 112 9.79 15.41 -8.07
CA PRO A 112 10.79 16.25 -7.43
C PRO A 112 10.50 16.53 -5.95
N TRP A 113 9.25 16.53 -5.58
CA TRP A 113 8.88 16.85 -4.21
C TRP A 113 8.66 15.60 -3.35
N GLY A 114 8.90 14.42 -3.89
CA GLY A 114 8.80 13.22 -3.07
C GLY A 114 8.25 12.01 -3.78
N MET A 115 7.99 11.00 -3.00
CA MET A 115 7.48 9.75 -3.50
C MET A 115 5.96 9.73 -3.46
N PHE A 116 5.35 9.12 -4.47
CA PHE A 116 3.91 8.90 -4.48
C PHE A 116 3.68 7.40 -4.49
N LEU A 117 2.72 6.94 -3.71
CA LEU A 117 2.40 5.54 -3.67
C LEU A 117 0.99 5.36 -4.21
N ASN A 118 0.86 4.65 -5.29
CA ASN A 118 -0.42 4.41 -5.93
C ASN A 118 -0.75 2.93 -5.93
N MET A 119 -2.01 2.61 -6.04
CA MET A 119 -2.44 1.22 -6.19
C MET A 119 -3.38 1.13 -7.37
N TYR A 120 -3.00 0.34 -8.38
CA TYR A 120 -3.83 0.12 -9.55
C TYR A 120 -4.70 -1.10 -9.34
N ASP A 121 -5.79 -1.16 -10.02
CA ASP A 121 -6.75 -2.24 -9.93
C ASP A 121 -7.13 -2.44 -8.48
N CYS A 122 -7.33 -1.33 -7.80
CA CYS A 122 -7.57 -1.36 -6.38
C CYS A 122 -8.99 -1.79 -6.08
N ARG A 123 -9.13 -2.76 -5.20
CA ARG A 123 -10.43 -3.22 -4.75
C ARG A 123 -10.56 -2.94 -3.27
N VAL A 124 -11.73 -2.47 -2.88
CA VAL A 124 -12.01 -2.23 -1.46
C VAL A 124 -12.57 -3.54 -0.93
N ILE A 125 -11.96 -4.07 0.11
CA ILE A 125 -12.31 -5.40 0.60
C ILE A 125 -13.38 -5.32 1.68
#